data_c27e7676db3061760355126232c3aaed
#
_entry.id   c27e7676db3061760355126232c3aaed
#
_cell.length_a   1.000
_cell.length_b   1.000
_cell.length_c   1.000
_cell.angle_alpha   90.00
_cell.angle_beta   90.00
_cell.angle_gamma   90.00
#
_symmetry.space_group_name_H-M   'P 1'
#
loop_
_entity.id
_entity.type
_entity.pdbx_description
1 polymer ?
#
loop_
_entity_poly.entity_id
_entity_poly.type
_entity_poly.pdbx_seq_one_letter_code
_entity_poly.pdbx_strand_id
1 'polypeptide(L)'
;MCGRRRIGRRIVRTLLAPIVLTLLLSSFALTAAERPPRSSQRSVRASVPDHKISPLKARRTSHTKALQQAARTPKFVTQDDQAFFSTDEILTHESCDSCSNNRFGCDSFCNRRWLNFEFLMGWQQSRNLPPLVTNDTLDQPATTVHFGNEQIGDRARVGARFDIGTWLGRQKCWGAGIRFFTLGNQASNFELDAESNLVFGRPFLDVSDELTSPLQEILLINDPTQGITGNVAISSDSQIHNTDVYFRRRLVRSCCNTIDFLVGYQNSWIQEDLTIQSTSTAPVIPGPGEATLNLRDSFDVSNEFNGTLLGVAGRFQRRNLTCEALAKVGLGNMQSTVTIQGQTTRDTGGGPLVEPGGGLLARSTNIGRFTREEFSIVPELQVKLIYELNACVALTLGYSAIWWTEAGQVADQLDPLLASNLSFPATGTQNPGFNFQPSTFWVQTINAGLQMRF
;
A
#
# COMPACT_ATOMS: atom_id res chain seq x y z
N MET A 1 -50.30 -12.19 20.15
CA MET A 1 -48.90 -11.85 20.39
C MET A 1 -48.06 -12.04 19.13
N CYS A 2 -48.36 -11.32 18.07
CA CYS A 2 -47.71 -11.50 16.74
C CYS A 2 -47.29 -10.18 16.06
N GLY A 3 -47.11 -9.09 16.82
CA GLY A 3 -46.87 -7.75 16.27
C GLY A 3 -45.45 -7.21 16.38
N ARG A 4 -44.51 -7.79 17.12
CA ARG A 4 -43.16 -7.26 17.36
C ARG A 4 -42.04 -7.82 16.46
N ARG A 5 -42.31 -8.87 15.65
CA ARG A 5 -41.29 -9.55 14.84
C ARG A 5 -40.96 -8.87 13.49
N ARG A 6 -41.72 -7.86 13.02
CA ARG A 6 -41.51 -7.23 11.71
C ARG A 6 -40.56 -6.03 11.70
N ILE A 7 -40.34 -5.38 12.85
CA ILE A 7 -39.53 -4.16 12.92
C ILE A 7 -38.03 -4.47 12.84
N GLY A 8 -37.53 -5.50 13.52
CA GLY A 8 -36.10 -5.86 13.49
C GLY A 8 -35.61 -6.36 12.13
N ARG A 9 -36.46 -7.03 11.32
CA ARG A 9 -36.09 -7.48 9.97
C ARG A 9 -35.95 -6.35 8.94
N ARG A 10 -36.70 -5.26 9.12
CA ARG A 10 -36.58 -4.09 8.21
C ARG A 10 -35.35 -3.25 8.51
N ILE A 11 -34.96 -3.09 9.78
CA ILE A 11 -33.81 -2.27 10.17
C ILE A 11 -32.48 -2.87 9.66
N VAL A 12 -32.28 -4.18 9.78
CA VAL A 12 -31.07 -4.84 9.26
C VAL A 12 -31.01 -4.85 7.73
N ARG A 13 -32.18 -4.96 7.05
CA ARG A 13 -32.22 -4.87 5.58
C ARG A 13 -32.01 -3.46 5.04
N THR A 14 -32.43 -2.44 5.80
CA THR A 14 -32.39 -1.04 5.34
C THR A 14 -31.07 -0.35 5.63
N LEU A 15 -30.33 -0.79 6.65
CA LEU A 15 -29.05 -0.17 7.04
C LEU A 15 -27.81 -0.80 6.36
N LEU A 16 -27.80 -2.11 6.09
CA LEU A 16 -26.63 -2.77 5.49
C LEU A 16 -26.56 -2.61 3.95
N ALA A 17 -27.71 -2.60 3.26
CA ALA A 17 -27.69 -2.45 1.80
C ALA A 17 -27.15 -1.09 1.31
N PRO A 18 -27.52 0.06 1.90
CA PRO A 18 -26.96 1.35 1.50
C PRO A 18 -25.48 1.51 1.94
N ILE A 19 -25.05 0.94 3.07
CA ILE A 19 -23.65 1.03 3.51
C ILE A 19 -22.71 0.29 2.56
N VAL A 20 -23.06 -0.92 2.12
CA VAL A 20 -22.27 -1.69 1.16
C VAL A 20 -22.26 -1.01 -0.21
N LEU A 21 -23.40 -0.46 -0.66
CA LEU A 21 -23.49 0.26 -1.93
C LEU A 21 -22.74 1.60 -1.90
N THR A 22 -22.80 2.34 -0.78
CA THR A 22 -22.07 3.61 -0.61
C THR A 22 -20.56 3.38 -0.53
N LEU A 23 -20.10 2.32 0.14
CA LEU A 23 -18.69 1.94 0.20
C LEU A 23 -18.15 1.44 -1.16
N LEU A 24 -18.95 0.75 -1.96
CA LEU A 24 -18.57 0.35 -3.32
C LEU A 24 -18.52 1.54 -4.28
N LEU A 25 -19.44 2.50 -4.15
CA LEU A 25 -19.44 3.73 -4.97
C LEU A 25 -18.32 4.70 -4.57
N SER A 26 -17.92 4.75 -3.29
CA SER A 26 -16.79 5.56 -2.84
C SER A 26 -15.43 5.02 -3.32
N SER A 27 -15.29 3.71 -3.53
CA SER A 27 -14.09 3.11 -4.12
C SER A 27 -13.85 3.56 -5.56
N PHE A 28 -14.92 3.76 -6.33
CA PHE A 28 -14.84 4.33 -7.70
C PHE A 28 -14.58 5.84 -7.72
N ALA A 29 -14.98 6.57 -6.67
CA ALA A 29 -14.76 8.01 -6.56
C ALA A 29 -13.35 8.40 -6.13
N LEU A 30 -12.66 7.56 -5.33
CA LEU A 30 -11.28 7.81 -4.91
C LEU A 30 -10.27 7.71 -6.07
N THR A 31 -10.55 6.87 -7.07
CA THR A 31 -9.67 6.75 -8.26
C THR A 31 -9.81 7.91 -9.25
N ALA A 32 -10.84 8.77 -9.11
CA ALA A 32 -11.08 9.91 -10.01
C ALA A 32 -10.59 11.26 -9.45
N ALA A 33 -10.11 11.35 -8.20
CA ALA A 33 -9.87 12.61 -7.50
C ALA A 33 -8.38 13.04 -7.40
N GLU A 34 -7.42 12.23 -7.83
CA GLU A 34 -6.00 12.63 -7.83
C GLU A 34 -5.59 13.32 -9.12
N ARG A 35 -6.01 14.57 -9.30
CA ARG A 35 -5.29 15.55 -10.11
C ARG A 35 -4.54 16.51 -9.19
N PRO A 36 -3.22 16.64 -9.32
CA PRO A 36 -2.47 17.55 -8.46
C PRO A 36 -2.86 19.01 -8.74
N PRO A 37 -2.94 19.87 -7.72
CA PRO A 37 -3.22 21.29 -7.91
C PRO A 37 -2.02 21.98 -8.57
N ARG A 38 -2.26 22.69 -9.65
CA ARG A 38 -1.31 23.63 -10.27
C ARG A 38 -0.93 24.69 -9.25
N SER A 39 0.31 24.71 -8.79
CA SER A 39 0.88 25.78 -7.98
C SER A 39 1.10 27.02 -8.83
N SER A 40 0.32 28.07 -8.59
CA SER A 40 0.64 29.41 -9.05
C SER A 40 1.66 30.02 -8.08
N GLN A 41 2.89 30.15 -8.49
CA GLN A 41 3.89 30.94 -7.77
C GLN A 41 3.53 32.43 -7.90
N ARG A 42 3.25 33.05 -6.78
CA ARG A 42 3.23 34.50 -6.64
C ARG A 42 4.30 34.91 -5.64
N SER A 43 5.39 35.43 -6.16
CA SER A 43 6.46 36.07 -5.37
C SER A 43 5.97 37.26 -4.60
N VAL A 44 6.13 37.29 -3.27
CA VAL A 44 6.06 38.48 -2.49
C VAL A 44 7.32 38.56 -1.61
N ARG A 45 8.10 39.58 -1.94
CA ARG A 45 9.25 40.05 -1.19
C ARG A 45 8.75 40.85 0.02
N ALA A 46 9.17 40.51 1.22
CA ALA A 46 8.99 41.41 2.36
C ALA A 46 10.18 41.35 3.32
N SER A 47 10.63 42.51 3.65
CA SER A 47 11.77 42.92 4.44
C SER A 47 11.62 42.63 5.93
N VAL A 48 12.76 42.30 6.56
CA VAL A 48 12.98 42.24 8.02
C VAL A 48 12.99 43.63 8.64
N PRO A 49 12.49 43.77 9.87
CA PRO A 49 13.23 44.53 10.86
C PRO A 49 13.41 43.83 12.21
N ASP A 50 14.63 43.92 12.71
CA ASP A 50 15.05 43.63 14.08
C ASP A 50 14.23 44.34 15.14
N HIS A 51 13.83 43.63 16.21
CA HIS A 51 13.63 44.24 17.52
C HIS A 51 13.96 43.26 18.65
N LYS A 52 15.00 43.61 19.40
CA LYS A 52 15.35 43.15 20.74
C LYS A 52 14.25 43.53 21.73
N ILE A 53 13.82 42.59 22.58
CA ILE A 53 13.28 42.93 23.91
C ILE A 53 13.60 41.85 24.92
N SER A 54 14.13 42.29 26.05
CA SER A 54 14.58 41.60 27.25
C SER A 54 13.43 41.12 28.16
N PRO A 55 13.74 40.31 29.24
CA PRO A 55 12.77 39.51 29.95
C PRO A 55 12.09 40.24 31.11
N LEU A 56 10.82 39.94 31.37
CA LEU A 56 10.08 40.44 32.52
C LEU A 56 9.63 39.30 33.45
N LYS A 57 9.86 39.61 34.72
CA LYS A 57 9.76 38.79 35.94
C LYS A 57 8.35 38.29 36.24
N ALA A 58 8.33 37.13 36.84
CA ALA A 58 7.23 36.51 37.57
C ALA A 58 6.65 37.43 38.69
N ARG A 59 5.33 37.42 38.84
CA ARG A 59 4.64 37.87 40.04
C ARG A 59 3.60 36.85 40.49
N ARG A 60 3.92 36.25 41.63
CA ARG A 60 3.08 35.37 42.45
C ARG A 60 2.09 36.25 43.20
N THR A 61 0.81 35.97 43.19
CA THR A 61 -0.12 36.39 44.22
C THR A 61 -1.06 35.26 44.59
N SER A 62 -0.92 34.88 45.84
CA SER A 62 -1.77 34.00 46.64
C SER A 62 -3.04 34.76 47.07
N HIS A 63 -4.20 34.14 46.98
CA HIS A 63 -5.34 34.45 47.85
C HIS A 63 -6.08 33.17 48.25
N THR A 64 -5.81 32.78 49.47
CA THR A 64 -6.62 31.92 50.34
C THR A 64 -7.71 32.76 51.03
N LYS A 65 -8.96 32.25 51.05
CA LYS A 65 -9.95 32.32 52.14
C LYS A 65 -11.31 31.88 51.60
N ALA A 66 -11.74 30.72 51.98
CA ALA A 66 -12.74 30.43 53.03
C ALA A 66 -14.20 30.78 52.68
N LEU A 67 -14.99 29.74 52.58
CA LEU A 67 -16.33 29.72 53.19
C LEU A 67 -16.78 28.24 53.37
N GLN A 68 -16.75 27.85 54.63
CA GLN A 68 -17.51 26.71 55.20
C GLN A 68 -18.98 27.14 55.34
N GLN A 69 -19.90 26.27 54.96
CA GLN A 69 -21.28 26.04 55.47
C GLN A 69 -22.05 25.35 54.32
N ALA A 70 -22.68 24.23 54.46
CA ALA A 70 -23.50 23.63 55.45
C ALA A 70 -23.75 22.15 55.04
N ALA A 71 -23.52 21.28 55.98
CA ALA A 71 -23.91 19.88 55.89
C ALA A 71 -25.45 19.71 55.92
N ARG A 72 -26.02 19.07 54.90
CA ARG A 72 -27.28 18.36 55.00
C ARG A 72 -27.16 17.05 54.27
N THR A 73 -27.00 16.00 55.01
CA THR A 73 -27.13 14.59 54.61
C THR A 73 -28.56 14.26 54.22
N PRO A 74 -28.82 13.78 53.02
CA PRO A 74 -29.99 12.98 52.75
C PRO A 74 -29.70 11.52 53.13
N LYS A 75 -30.55 10.91 53.91
CA LYS A 75 -30.62 9.47 54.20
C LYS A 75 -30.76 8.72 52.88
N PHE A 76 -29.76 7.92 52.52
CA PHE A 76 -29.88 6.91 51.48
C PHE A 76 -30.70 5.74 52.04
N VAL A 77 -31.84 5.50 51.45
CA VAL A 77 -32.60 4.24 51.55
C VAL A 77 -31.81 3.22 50.77
N THR A 78 -31.32 2.22 51.45
CA THR A 78 -30.75 1.00 50.83
C THR A 78 -31.91 0.23 50.20
N GLN A 79 -31.99 0.31 48.89
CA GLN A 79 -32.74 -0.63 48.09
C GLN A 79 -31.69 -1.34 47.21
N ASP A 80 -31.54 -2.63 47.49
CA ASP A 80 -30.76 -3.58 46.72
C ASP A 80 -31.31 -3.64 45.29
N ASP A 81 -30.70 -2.90 44.38
CA ASP A 81 -30.85 -3.13 42.95
C ASP A 81 -29.44 -3.41 42.37
N GLN A 82 -29.03 -4.65 42.54
CA GLN A 82 -28.00 -5.26 41.68
C GLN A 82 -28.60 -5.44 40.29
N ALA A 83 -28.69 -4.38 39.53
CA ALA A 83 -28.76 -4.48 38.09
C ALA A 83 -27.35 -4.74 37.53
N PHE A 84 -26.85 -5.93 37.75
CA PHE A 84 -25.80 -6.51 36.99
C PHE A 84 -26.30 -6.58 35.54
N PHE A 85 -25.70 -5.82 34.64
CA PHE A 85 -25.92 -5.99 33.20
C PHE A 85 -25.52 -7.43 32.86
N SER A 86 -26.46 -8.34 32.94
CA SER A 86 -26.36 -9.67 32.39
C SER A 86 -26.37 -9.52 30.88
N THR A 87 -25.16 -9.59 30.26
CA THR A 87 -24.99 -9.67 28.81
C THR A 87 -25.59 -10.96 28.20
N ASP A 88 -26.24 -11.78 28.99
CA ASP A 88 -26.80 -13.08 28.56
C ASP A 88 -28.19 -13.01 27.94
N GLU A 89 -28.92 -11.89 28.05
CA GLU A 89 -30.31 -11.80 27.52
C GLU A 89 -30.41 -11.39 26.04
N ILE A 90 -29.31 -11.08 25.34
CA ILE A 90 -29.38 -10.76 23.92
C ILE A 90 -29.22 -11.99 23.01
N LEU A 91 -28.86 -13.13 23.57
CA LEU A 91 -28.73 -14.40 22.86
C LEU A 91 -29.98 -15.27 23.02
N THR A 92 -31.12 -14.82 22.49
CA THR A 92 -32.25 -15.75 22.30
C THR A 92 -31.84 -16.84 21.33
N HIS A 93 -31.57 -18.01 21.83
CA HIS A 93 -31.40 -19.27 21.12
C HIS A 93 -32.72 -19.62 20.42
N GLU A 94 -33.04 -18.95 19.31
CA GLU A 94 -34.06 -19.47 18.41
C GLU A 94 -33.48 -20.69 17.70
N SER A 95 -34.08 -21.85 17.97
CA SER A 95 -33.75 -23.08 17.26
C SER A 95 -33.92 -22.86 15.77
N CYS A 96 -32.85 -23.09 15.01
CA CYS A 96 -32.79 -22.86 13.58
C CYS A 96 -33.49 -23.95 12.73
N ASP A 97 -34.48 -24.62 13.25
CA ASP A 97 -35.09 -25.78 12.58
C ASP A 97 -35.93 -25.43 11.34
N SER A 98 -36.29 -24.16 11.15
CA SER A 98 -37.15 -23.75 10.02
C SER A 98 -36.44 -23.35 8.73
N CYS A 99 -35.11 -23.34 8.70
CA CYS A 99 -34.31 -23.07 7.46
C CYS A 99 -33.75 -24.36 6.85
N SER A 100 -33.95 -25.51 7.43
CA SER A 100 -33.38 -26.79 7.02
C SER A 100 -34.23 -27.51 5.99
N ASN A 101 -34.58 -26.90 4.87
CA ASN A 101 -34.87 -27.68 3.67
C ASN A 101 -33.57 -28.08 2.94
N ASN A 102 -32.42 -28.08 3.62
CA ASN A 102 -31.19 -28.67 3.11
C ASN A 102 -31.33 -30.18 3.20
N ARG A 103 -31.51 -30.82 2.05
CA ARG A 103 -31.52 -32.28 1.87
C ARG A 103 -30.22 -32.96 2.28
N PHE A 104 -29.25 -32.25 2.78
CA PHE A 104 -27.96 -32.72 3.26
C PHE A 104 -27.86 -32.47 4.77
N GLY A 105 -28.37 -33.42 5.55
CA GLY A 105 -28.17 -33.45 7.01
C GLY A 105 -26.66 -33.46 7.29
N CYS A 106 -26.14 -32.34 7.72
CA CYS A 106 -24.78 -32.27 8.24
C CYS A 106 -24.78 -32.62 9.71
N ASP A 107 -24.30 -33.79 10.04
CA ASP A 107 -23.87 -34.14 11.38
C ASP A 107 -22.93 -33.06 11.95
N SER A 108 -23.06 -32.82 13.25
CA SER A 108 -22.34 -31.77 14.01
C SER A 108 -20.82 -31.76 13.88
N PHE A 109 -20.23 -32.75 13.24
CA PHE A 109 -18.79 -32.89 13.04
C PHE A 109 -18.24 -32.02 11.91
N CYS A 110 -18.93 -31.87 10.77
CA CYS A 110 -18.43 -31.18 9.57
C CYS A 110 -18.41 -29.66 9.67
N ASN A 111 -18.60 -29.04 10.84
CA ASN A 111 -18.79 -27.59 10.94
C ASN A 111 -17.88 -26.90 11.96
N ARG A 112 -16.81 -27.54 12.42
CA ARG A 112 -15.94 -26.92 13.42
C ARG A 112 -14.74 -26.21 12.81
N ARG A 113 -14.25 -26.70 11.68
CA ARG A 113 -13.08 -26.15 11.00
C ARG A 113 -13.48 -25.64 9.64
N TRP A 114 -12.78 -24.65 9.16
CA TRP A 114 -12.91 -24.15 7.79
C TRP A 114 -11.54 -24.04 7.15
N LEU A 115 -11.52 -24.25 5.86
CA LEU A 115 -10.41 -23.99 4.97
C LEU A 115 -10.99 -23.31 3.73
N ASN A 116 -10.55 -22.11 3.45
CA ASN A 116 -10.82 -21.42 2.20
C ASN A 116 -9.53 -21.32 1.42
N PHE A 117 -9.59 -21.72 0.16
CA PHE A 117 -8.53 -21.50 -0.81
C PHE A 117 -9.11 -20.70 -1.97
N GLU A 118 -8.49 -19.59 -2.30
CA GLU A 118 -8.91 -18.72 -3.38
C GLU A 118 -7.71 -18.42 -4.29
N PHE A 119 -7.92 -18.61 -5.57
CA PHE A 119 -7.08 -18.07 -6.62
C PHE A 119 -7.45 -16.59 -6.81
N LEU A 120 -6.44 -15.74 -6.93
CA LEU A 120 -6.59 -14.30 -7.06
C LEU A 120 -6.13 -13.85 -8.45
N MET A 121 -6.88 -12.94 -9.05
CA MET A 121 -6.45 -12.09 -10.14
C MET A 121 -6.50 -10.64 -9.63
N GLY A 122 -5.35 -10.02 -9.47
CA GLY A 122 -5.22 -8.74 -8.79
C GLY A 122 -4.60 -7.65 -9.65
N TRP A 123 -4.98 -6.42 -9.34
CA TRP A 123 -4.41 -5.18 -9.85
C TRP A 123 -3.95 -4.35 -8.67
N GLN A 124 -2.84 -3.66 -8.85
CA GLN A 124 -2.31 -2.71 -7.87
C GLN A 124 -2.34 -1.29 -8.41
N GLN A 125 -2.09 -0.33 -7.54
CA GLN A 125 -1.85 1.04 -7.94
C GLN A 125 -0.71 1.10 -8.96
N SER A 126 -0.98 1.74 -10.08
CA SER A 126 0.04 2.04 -11.07
C SER A 126 1.00 3.11 -10.56
N ARG A 127 2.23 3.07 -11.04
CA ARG A 127 3.31 4.00 -10.69
C ARG A 127 3.63 4.86 -11.90
N ASN A 128 3.80 6.16 -11.67
CA ASN A 128 4.25 7.09 -12.70
C ASN A 128 5.76 7.21 -12.61
N LEU A 129 6.48 6.57 -13.52
CA LEU A 129 7.91 6.80 -13.64
C LEU A 129 8.18 8.07 -14.45
N PRO A 130 9.20 8.86 -14.10
CA PRO A 130 9.67 9.90 -14.98
C PRO A 130 10.23 9.29 -16.28
N PRO A 131 10.44 10.07 -17.36
CA PRO A 131 11.08 9.58 -18.58
C PRO A 131 12.50 9.12 -18.27
N LEU A 132 12.80 7.83 -18.48
CA LEU A 132 14.10 7.22 -18.15
C LEU A 132 14.96 6.91 -19.37
N VAL A 133 14.34 6.75 -20.54
CA VAL A 133 15.04 6.55 -21.83
C VAL A 133 14.37 7.39 -22.90
N THR A 134 15.14 8.25 -23.56
CA THR A 134 14.67 9.17 -24.61
C THR A 134 15.66 9.19 -25.77
N ASN A 135 15.23 9.75 -26.91
CA ASN A 135 16.12 9.97 -28.06
C ASN A 135 16.87 11.32 -28.02
N ASP A 136 16.42 12.25 -27.17
CA ASP A 136 16.99 13.60 -27.04
C ASP A 136 16.71 14.15 -25.64
N THR A 137 17.19 15.37 -25.37
CA THR A 137 16.91 16.09 -24.12
C THR A 137 15.41 16.41 -23.96
N LEU A 138 14.94 16.54 -22.73
CA LEU A 138 13.48 16.68 -22.45
C LEU A 138 12.90 18.04 -22.83
N ASP A 139 13.73 19.05 -23.11
CA ASP A 139 13.33 20.38 -23.55
C ASP A 139 13.09 20.49 -25.05
N GLN A 140 13.45 19.47 -25.84
CA GLN A 140 13.24 19.45 -27.26
C GLN A 140 11.84 18.98 -27.66
N PRO A 141 11.13 19.70 -28.54
CA PRO A 141 9.74 19.37 -28.86
C PRO A 141 9.57 18.06 -29.64
N ALA A 142 10.63 17.52 -30.23
CA ALA A 142 10.64 16.28 -31.00
C ALA A 142 11.10 15.06 -30.17
N THR A 143 11.32 15.24 -28.89
CA THR A 143 11.80 14.15 -28.02
C THR A 143 10.76 13.04 -27.92
N THR A 144 11.22 11.84 -28.23
CA THR A 144 10.45 10.60 -28.07
C THR A 144 10.89 9.89 -26.81
N VAL A 145 9.95 9.58 -25.93
CA VAL A 145 10.20 8.76 -24.74
C VAL A 145 10.08 7.29 -25.13
N HIS A 146 11.17 6.54 -24.99
CA HIS A 146 11.17 5.09 -25.23
C HIS A 146 10.74 4.30 -24.01
N PHE A 147 11.04 4.79 -22.79
CA PHE A 147 10.60 4.20 -21.54
C PHE A 147 10.45 5.26 -20.44
N GLY A 148 9.41 5.09 -19.61
CA GLY A 148 9.00 6.05 -18.60
C GLY A 148 7.93 7.01 -19.12
N ASN A 149 7.56 8.02 -18.32
CA ASN A 149 6.43 8.92 -18.56
C ASN A 149 5.10 8.20 -18.80
N GLU A 150 5.00 6.98 -18.31
CA GLU A 150 3.84 6.12 -18.42
C GLU A 150 3.58 5.43 -17.07
N GLN A 151 2.35 4.91 -16.93
CA GLN A 151 1.96 4.14 -15.76
C GLN A 151 2.46 2.71 -15.90
N ILE A 152 3.29 2.26 -14.97
CA ILE A 152 3.72 0.88 -14.88
C ILE A 152 3.07 0.18 -13.67
N GLY A 153 2.93 -1.16 -13.76
CA GLY A 153 2.41 -1.95 -12.65
C GLY A 153 0.89 -2.13 -12.65
N ASP A 154 0.18 -1.70 -13.69
CA ASP A 154 -1.27 -1.84 -13.86
C ASP A 154 -1.72 -3.22 -14.38
N ARG A 155 -0.79 -4.06 -14.82
CA ARG A 155 -1.11 -5.39 -15.36
C ARG A 155 -1.68 -6.30 -14.29
N ALA A 156 -2.68 -7.09 -14.70
CA ALA A 156 -3.24 -8.13 -13.85
C ALA A 156 -2.17 -9.18 -13.50
N ARG A 157 -2.10 -9.56 -12.24
CA ARG A 157 -1.23 -10.61 -11.74
C ARG A 157 -1.99 -11.64 -10.93
N VAL A 158 -1.46 -12.85 -10.89
CA VAL A 158 -2.07 -13.97 -10.20
C VAL A 158 -1.56 -14.06 -8.77
N GLY A 159 -2.39 -14.60 -7.89
CA GLY A 159 -2.05 -14.83 -6.51
C GLY A 159 -2.92 -15.88 -5.85
N ALA A 160 -2.75 -16.04 -4.57
CA ALA A 160 -3.52 -16.97 -3.76
C ALA A 160 -3.88 -16.40 -2.39
N ARG A 161 -5.02 -16.82 -1.87
CA ARG A 161 -5.45 -16.56 -0.50
C ARG A 161 -5.82 -17.86 0.17
N PHE A 162 -5.36 -18.01 1.40
CA PHE A 162 -5.70 -19.11 2.30
C PHE A 162 -6.34 -18.52 3.56
N ASP A 163 -7.40 -19.12 4.03
CA ASP A 163 -8.03 -18.77 5.31
C ASP A 163 -8.41 -20.07 6.00
N ILE A 164 -7.72 -20.41 7.08
CA ILE A 164 -7.93 -21.61 7.88
C ILE A 164 -8.28 -21.23 9.31
N GLY A 165 -9.20 -21.97 9.91
CA GLY A 165 -9.53 -21.72 11.29
C GLY A 165 -10.45 -22.79 11.91
N THR A 166 -10.77 -22.55 13.17
CA THR A 166 -11.60 -23.45 13.96
C THR A 166 -12.54 -22.69 14.89
N TRP A 167 -13.74 -23.24 15.08
CA TRP A 167 -14.67 -22.79 16.10
C TRP A 167 -14.34 -23.43 17.44
N LEU A 168 -14.29 -22.59 18.47
CA LEU A 168 -13.99 -22.99 19.84
C LEU A 168 -15.28 -23.28 20.60
N GLY A 169 -15.24 -24.31 21.45
CA GLY A 169 -16.37 -24.73 22.26
C GLY A 169 -17.55 -25.35 21.48
N ARG A 170 -18.54 -25.85 22.21
CA ARG A 170 -19.73 -26.52 21.62
C ARG A 170 -20.70 -25.52 20.98
N GLN A 171 -20.81 -24.32 21.53
CA GLN A 171 -21.75 -23.30 21.04
C GLN A 171 -21.28 -22.58 19.77
N LYS A 172 -20.01 -22.76 19.36
CA LYS A 172 -19.41 -22.11 18.17
C LYS A 172 -19.57 -20.58 18.17
N CYS A 173 -19.48 -19.96 19.35
CA CYS A 173 -19.56 -18.50 19.50
C CYS A 173 -18.22 -17.82 19.27
N TRP A 174 -17.11 -18.52 19.55
CA TRP A 174 -15.76 -18.07 19.34
C TRP A 174 -15.05 -18.92 18.30
N GLY A 175 -14.21 -18.31 17.52
CA GLY A 175 -13.34 -19.00 16.57
C GLY A 175 -11.98 -18.34 16.53
N ALA A 176 -10.99 -19.06 16.04
CA ALA A 176 -9.66 -18.55 15.76
C ALA A 176 -9.26 -18.96 14.35
N GLY A 177 -8.53 -18.11 13.65
CA GLY A 177 -8.11 -18.38 12.28
C GLY A 177 -6.86 -17.60 11.90
N ILE A 178 -6.26 -18.07 10.80
CA ILE A 178 -5.14 -17.44 10.12
C ILE A 178 -5.55 -17.25 8.68
N ARG A 179 -5.33 -16.05 8.15
CA ARG A 179 -5.51 -15.72 6.75
C ARG A 179 -4.18 -15.27 6.20
N PHE A 180 -3.81 -15.84 5.08
CA PHE A 180 -2.63 -15.46 4.31
C PHE A 180 -3.06 -15.13 2.88
N PHE A 181 -2.53 -14.04 2.34
CA PHE A 181 -2.75 -13.65 0.96
C PHE A 181 -1.41 -13.24 0.35
N THR A 182 -1.20 -13.62 -0.90
CA THR A 182 -0.03 -13.24 -1.68
C THR A 182 -0.43 -12.93 -3.11
N LEU A 183 0.17 -11.89 -3.68
CA LEU A 183 0.20 -11.68 -5.12
C LEU A 183 1.59 -12.01 -5.63
N GLY A 184 1.65 -12.77 -6.71
CA GLY A 184 2.89 -13.17 -7.34
C GLY A 184 3.70 -11.97 -7.82
N ASN A 185 4.97 -12.20 -8.09
CA ASN A 185 5.87 -11.17 -8.61
C ASN A 185 5.32 -10.56 -9.91
N GLN A 186 5.33 -9.24 -10.00
CA GLN A 186 5.07 -8.51 -11.23
C GLN A 186 6.37 -7.87 -11.70
N ALA A 187 6.99 -8.54 -12.66
CA ALA A 187 8.17 -8.02 -13.34
C ALA A 187 7.75 -7.19 -14.57
N SER A 188 8.37 -6.04 -14.74
CA SER A 188 8.31 -5.24 -15.96
C SER A 188 9.75 -5.00 -16.43
N ASN A 189 10.09 -5.56 -17.58
CA ASN A 189 11.41 -5.44 -18.16
C ASN A 189 11.32 -4.64 -19.44
N PHE A 190 12.29 -3.75 -19.63
CA PHE A 190 12.51 -2.99 -20.85
C PHE A 190 13.97 -3.14 -21.24
N GLU A 191 14.23 -3.43 -22.49
CA GLU A 191 15.57 -3.53 -23.05
C GLU A 191 15.60 -2.83 -24.40
N LEU A 192 16.68 -2.08 -24.65
CA LEU A 192 16.97 -1.46 -25.93
C LEU A 192 18.47 -1.57 -26.17
N ASP A 193 18.85 -2.01 -27.37
CA ASP A 193 20.25 -2.27 -27.75
C ASP A 193 20.66 -1.55 -29.04
N ALA A 194 21.93 -1.65 -29.37
CA ALA A 194 22.51 -1.04 -30.56
C ALA A 194 21.95 -1.60 -31.88
N GLU A 195 21.42 -2.83 -31.89
CA GLU A 195 20.84 -3.44 -33.09
C GLU A 195 19.56 -2.71 -33.54
N SER A 196 18.93 -1.95 -32.63
CA SER A 196 17.75 -1.10 -32.91
C SER A 196 18.09 0.02 -33.94
N ASN A 197 19.34 0.37 -34.10
CA ASN A 197 19.86 1.50 -34.93
C ASN A 197 19.17 2.84 -34.59
N LEU A 198 18.68 2.99 -33.35
CA LEU A 198 18.05 4.19 -32.83
C LEU A 198 19.05 5.03 -32.05
N VAL A 199 18.87 6.35 -32.06
CA VAL A 199 19.52 7.21 -31.06
C VAL A 199 18.76 7.16 -29.79
N PHE A 200 19.41 6.80 -28.67
CA PHE A 200 18.79 6.80 -27.33
C PHE A 200 19.84 7.03 -26.23
N GLY A 201 19.33 7.55 -25.13
CA GLY A 201 20.09 7.83 -23.92
C GLY A 201 19.19 8.01 -22.70
N ARG A 202 19.82 8.36 -21.59
CA ARG A 202 19.15 8.63 -20.32
C ARG A 202 19.08 10.15 -20.11
N PRO A 203 17.89 10.76 -20.10
CA PRO A 203 17.74 12.18 -19.86
C PRO A 203 18.00 12.52 -18.39
N PHE A 204 18.55 13.67 -18.11
CA PHE A 204 18.73 14.20 -16.77
C PHE A 204 18.84 15.72 -16.77
N LEU A 205 18.64 16.34 -15.60
CA LEU A 205 18.87 17.77 -15.38
C LEU A 205 20.22 17.93 -14.67
N ASP A 206 21.22 18.44 -15.36
CA ASP A 206 22.51 18.70 -14.75
C ASP A 206 22.43 19.90 -13.81
N VAL A 207 22.79 19.68 -12.55
CA VAL A 207 22.84 20.69 -11.49
C VAL A 207 24.24 20.78 -10.86
N SER A 208 25.28 20.36 -11.59
CA SER A 208 26.65 20.32 -11.11
C SER A 208 27.29 21.71 -11.03
N ASP A 209 26.90 22.62 -11.92
CA ASP A 209 27.44 23.97 -12.00
C ASP A 209 26.41 25.05 -11.67
N GLU A 210 26.64 25.82 -10.62
CA GLU A 210 25.73 26.89 -10.17
C GLU A 210 25.63 28.08 -11.18
N LEU A 211 26.61 28.22 -12.09
CA LEU A 211 26.66 29.32 -13.05
C LEU A 211 25.88 29.03 -14.35
N THR A 212 25.82 27.74 -14.73
CA THR A 212 25.20 27.29 -15.98
C THR A 212 23.96 26.42 -15.74
N SER A 213 23.78 25.91 -14.54
CA SER A 213 22.68 25.03 -14.15
C SER A 213 21.38 25.77 -13.85
N PRO A 214 20.21 25.10 -13.94
CA PRO A 214 20.04 23.73 -14.40
C PRO A 214 19.99 23.62 -15.93
N LEU A 215 20.66 22.60 -16.48
CA LEU A 215 20.73 22.35 -17.94
C LEU A 215 20.14 20.96 -18.24
N GLN A 216 19.19 20.89 -19.18
CA GLN A 216 18.70 19.61 -19.67
C GLN A 216 19.74 18.92 -20.51
N GLU A 217 20.13 17.71 -20.12
CA GLU A 217 21.11 16.90 -20.81
C GLU A 217 20.62 15.47 -21.03
N ILE A 218 21.34 14.77 -21.90
CA ILE A 218 21.12 13.35 -22.17
C ILE A 218 22.46 12.61 -22.12
N LEU A 219 22.52 11.56 -21.32
CA LEU A 219 23.63 10.62 -21.36
C LEU A 219 23.38 9.65 -22.51
N LEU A 220 24.00 9.90 -23.67
CA LEU A 220 23.90 9.05 -24.87
C LEU A 220 24.39 7.64 -24.57
N ILE A 221 23.60 6.65 -24.93
CA ILE A 221 23.94 5.22 -24.82
C ILE A 221 24.18 4.63 -26.19
N ASN A 222 23.40 5.02 -27.19
CA ASN A 222 23.54 4.61 -28.56
C ASN A 222 23.30 5.79 -29.50
N ASP A 223 24.28 6.09 -30.34
CA ASP A 223 24.18 7.05 -31.45
C ASP A 223 25.11 6.58 -32.60
N PRO A 224 24.53 5.88 -33.59
CA PRO A 224 25.31 5.39 -34.74
C PRO A 224 26.02 6.50 -35.51
N THR A 225 25.48 7.74 -35.46
CA THR A 225 26.08 8.87 -36.20
C THR A 225 27.36 9.39 -35.56
N GLN A 226 27.52 9.19 -34.25
CA GLN A 226 28.69 9.56 -33.47
C GLN A 226 29.60 8.35 -33.17
N GLY A 227 29.25 7.16 -33.66
CA GLY A 227 30.00 5.92 -33.39
C GLY A 227 29.83 5.44 -31.94
N ILE A 228 28.77 5.88 -31.23
CA ILE A 228 28.45 5.42 -29.89
C ILE A 228 27.55 4.20 -30.03
N THR A 229 27.91 3.10 -29.36
CA THR A 229 27.16 1.87 -29.35
C THR A 229 26.89 1.42 -27.92
N GLY A 230 25.68 0.93 -27.61
CA GLY A 230 25.40 0.48 -26.27
C GLY A 230 24.00 -0.10 -26.08
N ASN A 231 23.68 -0.41 -24.84
CA ASN A 231 22.40 -0.97 -24.45
C ASN A 231 21.92 -0.40 -23.12
N VAL A 232 20.62 -0.41 -22.94
CA VAL A 232 19.96 -0.08 -21.66
C VAL A 232 18.97 -1.18 -21.30
N ALA A 233 19.01 -1.60 -20.04
CA ALA A 233 18.08 -2.55 -19.45
C ALA A 233 17.46 -1.95 -18.19
N ILE A 234 16.14 -1.99 -18.09
CA ILE A 234 15.38 -1.54 -16.92
C ILE A 234 14.52 -2.69 -16.45
N SER A 235 14.66 -3.05 -15.19
CA SER A 235 13.82 -4.04 -14.52
C SER A 235 13.12 -3.43 -13.35
N SER A 236 11.82 -3.71 -13.20
CA SER A 236 11.01 -3.31 -12.06
C SER A 236 10.20 -4.47 -11.58
N ASP A 237 10.31 -4.78 -10.30
CA ASP A 237 9.64 -5.90 -9.63
C ASP A 237 8.76 -5.41 -8.48
N SER A 238 7.68 -6.16 -8.18
CA SER A 238 6.81 -5.87 -7.03
C SER A 238 6.24 -7.15 -6.45
N GLN A 239 6.29 -7.29 -5.11
CA GLN A 239 5.77 -8.44 -4.36
C GLN A 239 4.94 -7.96 -3.18
N ILE A 240 3.86 -8.71 -2.87
CA ILE A 240 2.95 -8.35 -1.78
C ILE A 240 2.54 -9.61 -1.03
N HIS A 241 2.69 -9.55 0.30
CA HIS A 241 2.21 -10.57 1.23
C HIS A 241 1.42 -9.92 2.36
N ASN A 242 0.37 -10.59 2.83
CA ASN A 242 -0.37 -10.17 4.01
C ASN A 242 -0.76 -11.39 4.84
N THR A 243 -0.58 -11.31 6.14
CA THR A 243 -0.92 -12.35 7.11
C THR A 243 -1.76 -11.75 8.21
N ASP A 244 -2.93 -12.35 8.47
CA ASP A 244 -3.80 -12.01 9.58
C ASP A 244 -3.89 -13.20 10.52
N VAL A 245 -3.67 -12.99 11.81
CA VAL A 245 -4.00 -13.94 12.87
C VAL A 245 -5.14 -13.34 13.68
N TYR A 246 -6.30 -13.99 13.74
CA TYR A 246 -7.48 -13.37 14.31
C TYR A 246 -8.32 -14.32 15.16
N PHE A 247 -8.97 -13.73 16.14
CA PHE A 247 -10.13 -14.30 16.82
C PHE A 247 -11.40 -13.70 16.22
N ARG A 248 -12.43 -14.53 16.14
CA ARG A 248 -13.77 -14.09 15.72
C ARG A 248 -14.80 -14.43 16.77
N ARG A 249 -15.68 -13.49 17.07
CA ARG A 249 -16.80 -13.66 17.97
C ARG A 249 -18.12 -13.50 17.21
N ARG A 250 -18.98 -14.47 17.30
CA ARG A 250 -20.33 -14.39 16.73
C ARG A 250 -21.20 -13.47 17.59
N LEU A 251 -21.61 -12.33 17.02
CA LEU A 251 -22.46 -11.35 17.68
C LEU A 251 -23.93 -11.63 17.42
N VAL A 252 -24.27 -11.99 16.18
CA VAL A 252 -25.65 -12.27 15.78
C VAL A 252 -25.68 -13.62 15.07
N ARG A 253 -26.64 -14.46 15.47
CA ARG A 253 -26.93 -15.72 14.80
C ARG A 253 -28.44 -15.82 14.60
N SER A 254 -28.86 -15.88 13.35
CA SER A 254 -30.23 -16.15 12.93
C SER A 254 -30.22 -17.32 11.96
N CYS A 255 -31.36 -17.86 11.62
CA CYS A 255 -31.49 -19.00 10.68
C CYS A 255 -30.77 -18.78 9.33
N CYS A 256 -30.74 -17.54 8.84
CA CYS A 256 -30.18 -17.22 7.51
C CYS A 256 -29.05 -16.21 7.55
N ASN A 257 -28.76 -15.60 8.72
CA ASN A 257 -27.82 -14.50 8.82
C ASN A 257 -26.90 -14.68 10.02
N THR A 258 -25.62 -14.36 9.85
CA THR A 258 -24.68 -14.26 10.97
C THR A 258 -23.89 -12.96 10.84
N ILE A 259 -23.51 -12.39 11.98
CA ILE A 259 -22.59 -11.27 12.08
C ILE A 259 -21.51 -11.67 13.08
N ASP A 260 -20.29 -11.65 12.64
CA ASP A 260 -19.13 -11.99 13.45
C ASP A 260 -18.23 -10.73 13.58
N PHE A 261 -17.72 -10.48 14.78
CA PHE A 261 -16.68 -9.50 15.05
C PHE A 261 -15.32 -10.18 15.01
N LEU A 262 -14.32 -9.53 14.42
CA LEU A 262 -12.97 -10.00 14.31
C LEU A 262 -12.03 -9.07 15.06
N VAL A 263 -11.07 -9.64 15.80
CA VAL A 263 -9.97 -8.94 16.44
C VAL A 263 -8.71 -9.79 16.31
N GLY A 264 -7.58 -9.15 16.02
CA GLY A 264 -6.36 -9.91 15.81
C GLY A 264 -5.16 -9.04 15.54
N TYR A 265 -4.20 -9.64 14.85
CA TYR A 265 -2.95 -9.03 14.41
C TYR A 265 -2.83 -9.17 12.91
N GLN A 266 -2.35 -8.12 12.26
CA GLN A 266 -2.07 -8.06 10.84
C GLN A 266 -0.61 -7.70 10.62
N ASN A 267 0.05 -8.47 9.76
CA ASN A 267 1.36 -8.16 9.20
C ASN A 267 1.23 -8.11 7.69
N SER A 268 1.73 -7.04 7.06
CA SER A 268 1.82 -6.94 5.60
C SER A 268 3.24 -6.61 5.20
N TRP A 269 3.67 -7.18 4.10
CA TRP A 269 4.98 -6.90 3.51
C TRP A 269 4.82 -6.60 2.02
N ILE A 270 5.33 -5.42 1.60
CA ILE A 270 5.26 -4.91 0.24
C ILE A 270 6.68 -4.53 -0.14
N GLN A 271 7.20 -5.15 -1.18
CA GLN A 271 8.51 -4.85 -1.72
C GLN A 271 8.40 -4.41 -3.17
N GLU A 272 9.16 -3.38 -3.52
CA GLU A 272 9.29 -2.86 -4.88
C GLU A 272 10.76 -2.60 -5.18
N ASP A 273 11.19 -3.01 -6.37
CA ASP A 273 12.55 -2.85 -6.86
C ASP A 273 12.53 -2.17 -8.25
N LEU A 274 13.47 -1.28 -8.48
CA LEU A 274 13.77 -0.70 -9.79
C LEU A 274 15.28 -0.70 -10.00
N THR A 275 15.73 -1.36 -11.06
CA THR A 275 17.13 -1.33 -11.47
C THR A 275 17.23 -0.81 -12.90
N ILE A 276 18.12 0.16 -13.11
CA ILE A 276 18.43 0.74 -14.40
C ILE A 276 19.91 0.45 -14.68
N GLN A 277 20.19 -0.27 -15.75
CA GLN A 277 21.57 -0.57 -16.19
C GLN A 277 21.76 -0.04 -17.60
N SER A 278 22.89 0.59 -17.86
CA SER A 278 23.28 1.03 -19.21
C SER A 278 24.76 0.82 -19.45
N THR A 279 25.09 0.41 -20.65
CA THR A 279 26.43 0.28 -21.13
C THR A 279 26.57 1.09 -22.42
N SER A 280 27.57 1.94 -22.53
CA SER A 280 27.89 2.65 -23.76
C SER A 280 29.37 2.55 -24.07
N THR A 281 29.71 2.35 -25.34
CA THR A 281 31.08 2.35 -25.84
C THR A 281 31.22 3.44 -26.89
N ALA A 282 32.17 4.34 -26.69
CA ALA A 282 32.41 5.49 -27.55
C ALA A 282 33.86 5.57 -27.95
N PRO A 283 34.19 6.09 -29.14
CA PRO A 283 35.55 6.32 -29.55
C PRO A 283 36.24 7.38 -28.67
N VAL A 284 37.48 7.17 -28.29
CA VAL A 284 38.27 8.15 -27.54
C VAL A 284 38.79 9.20 -28.51
N ILE A 285 38.35 10.45 -28.36
CA ILE A 285 38.77 11.56 -29.20
C ILE A 285 39.54 12.63 -28.39
N PRO A 286 40.77 13.07 -28.79
CA PRO A 286 41.60 12.54 -29.87
C PRO A 286 42.43 11.34 -29.39
N GLY A 287 42.37 10.21 -30.11
CA GLY A 287 43.23 9.05 -29.85
C GLY A 287 42.67 7.76 -30.45
N PRO A 288 43.51 6.74 -30.63
CA PRO A 288 43.06 5.42 -30.98
C PRO A 288 42.53 4.74 -29.70
N GLY A 289 41.34 4.14 -29.79
CA GLY A 289 40.75 3.34 -28.71
C GLY A 289 39.27 3.66 -28.47
N GLU A 290 38.68 2.86 -27.66
CA GLU A 290 37.30 3.00 -27.24
C GLU A 290 37.24 3.11 -25.71
N ALA A 291 36.27 3.85 -25.20
CA ALA A 291 35.95 3.92 -23.80
C ALA A 291 34.59 3.29 -23.57
N THR A 292 34.51 2.35 -22.66
CA THR A 292 33.23 1.73 -22.23
C THR A 292 32.83 2.28 -20.89
N LEU A 293 31.60 2.75 -20.81
CA LEU A 293 30.97 3.28 -19.61
C LEU A 293 29.80 2.37 -19.20
N ASN A 294 29.87 1.81 -18.00
CA ASN A 294 28.76 1.03 -17.42
C ASN A 294 28.20 1.77 -16.23
N LEU A 295 26.88 2.01 -16.24
CA LEU A 295 26.16 2.62 -15.14
C LEU A 295 25.09 1.67 -14.61
N ARG A 296 24.94 1.69 -13.29
CA ARG A 296 23.86 1.01 -12.61
C ARG A 296 23.29 1.92 -11.55
N ASP A 297 21.96 2.09 -11.55
CA ASP A 297 21.16 2.69 -10.49
C ASP A 297 20.18 1.64 -9.98
N SER A 298 20.03 1.50 -8.66
CA SER A 298 19.13 0.56 -8.03
C SER A 298 18.39 1.23 -6.88
N PHE A 299 17.09 1.10 -6.87
CA PHE A 299 16.17 1.61 -5.86
C PHE A 299 15.34 0.44 -5.35
N ASP A 300 15.45 0.15 -4.07
CA ASP A 300 14.69 -0.89 -3.37
C ASP A 300 13.86 -0.24 -2.28
N VAL A 301 12.56 -0.56 -2.23
CA VAL A 301 11.63 -0.07 -1.22
C VAL A 301 10.92 -1.25 -0.59
N SER A 302 11.10 -1.41 0.71
CA SER A 302 10.44 -2.44 1.52
C SER A 302 9.56 -1.78 2.57
N ASN A 303 8.27 -2.12 2.56
CA ASN A 303 7.29 -1.66 3.53
C ASN A 303 6.83 -2.84 4.37
N GLU A 304 6.91 -2.71 5.69
CA GLU A 304 6.43 -3.69 6.65
C GLU A 304 5.40 -3.05 7.57
N PHE A 305 4.15 -3.50 7.47
CA PHE A 305 3.08 -3.09 8.37
C PHE A 305 2.88 -4.13 9.47
N ASN A 306 2.80 -3.65 10.71
CA ASN A 306 2.53 -4.43 11.90
C ASN A 306 1.46 -3.74 12.74
N GLY A 307 0.30 -4.39 12.93
CA GLY A 307 -0.81 -3.72 13.60
C GLY A 307 -1.89 -4.63 14.17
N THR A 308 -2.77 -4.00 14.94
CA THR A 308 -3.99 -4.63 15.45
C THR A 308 -5.05 -4.64 14.35
N LEU A 309 -5.69 -5.80 14.16
CA LEU A 309 -6.79 -5.98 13.23
C LEU A 309 -8.12 -5.92 13.95
N LEU A 310 -9.04 -5.11 13.43
CA LEU A 310 -10.44 -5.05 13.85
C LEU A 310 -11.33 -5.25 12.62
N GLY A 311 -12.41 -6.02 12.74
CA GLY A 311 -13.27 -6.26 11.60
C GLY A 311 -14.66 -6.79 11.94
N VAL A 312 -15.52 -6.72 10.94
CA VAL A 312 -16.89 -7.27 10.99
C VAL A 312 -17.12 -8.07 9.72
N ALA A 313 -17.61 -9.30 9.88
CA ALA A 313 -18.03 -10.17 8.79
C ALA A 313 -19.52 -10.48 8.90
N GLY A 314 -20.27 -10.21 7.84
CA GLY A 314 -21.68 -10.53 7.72
C GLY A 314 -21.90 -11.65 6.71
N ARG A 315 -22.75 -12.63 7.03
CA ARG A 315 -23.19 -13.69 6.10
C ARG A 315 -24.69 -13.68 5.97
N PHE A 316 -25.16 -13.74 4.73
CA PHE A 316 -26.58 -13.76 4.36
C PHE A 316 -26.83 -14.95 3.45
N GLN A 317 -27.46 -15.98 4.00
CA GLN A 317 -27.73 -17.22 3.27
C GLN A 317 -29.15 -17.25 2.73
N ARG A 318 -29.28 -17.66 1.47
CA ARG A 318 -30.58 -17.93 0.85
C ARG A 318 -30.48 -19.20 0.00
N ARG A 319 -31.10 -20.27 0.47
CA ARG A 319 -30.97 -21.61 -0.12
C ARG A 319 -29.49 -22.03 -0.19
N ASN A 320 -28.98 -22.34 -1.38
CA ASN A 320 -27.60 -22.77 -1.61
C ASN A 320 -26.62 -21.62 -1.84
N LEU A 321 -27.11 -20.38 -1.85
CA LEU A 321 -26.28 -19.20 -2.09
C LEU A 321 -26.11 -18.40 -0.80
N THR A 322 -24.88 -18.11 -0.44
CA THR A 322 -24.50 -17.24 0.68
C THR A 322 -23.73 -16.05 0.15
N CYS A 323 -24.11 -14.85 0.54
CA CYS A 323 -23.33 -13.65 0.38
C CYS A 323 -22.59 -13.37 1.68
N GLU A 324 -21.28 -13.26 1.62
CA GLU A 324 -20.42 -12.85 2.74
C GLU A 324 -19.83 -11.48 2.43
N ALA A 325 -19.93 -10.55 3.37
CA ALA A 325 -19.26 -9.26 3.32
C ALA A 325 -18.33 -9.13 4.53
N LEU A 326 -17.09 -8.73 4.31
CA LEU A 326 -16.10 -8.45 5.32
C LEU A 326 -15.64 -7.01 5.17
N ALA A 327 -15.63 -6.29 6.29
CA ALA A 327 -14.93 -5.02 6.43
C ALA A 327 -13.97 -5.13 7.61
N LYS A 328 -12.70 -4.86 7.39
CA LYS A 328 -11.69 -4.84 8.46
C LYS A 328 -10.75 -3.65 8.30
N VAL A 329 -10.09 -3.29 9.39
CA VAL A 329 -9.07 -2.26 9.44
C VAL A 329 -7.91 -2.73 10.30
N GLY A 330 -6.70 -2.62 9.76
CA GLY A 330 -5.45 -2.71 10.50
C GLY A 330 -5.07 -1.32 11.03
N LEU A 331 -4.69 -1.24 12.29
CA LEU A 331 -4.22 -0.02 12.94
C LEU A 331 -2.86 -0.33 13.55
N GLY A 332 -1.80 0.32 13.07
CA GLY A 332 -0.46 -0.04 13.51
C GLY A 332 0.64 0.84 12.96
N ASN A 333 1.84 0.29 12.91
CA ASN A 333 3.04 0.93 12.42
C ASN A 333 3.39 0.43 11.03
N MET A 334 3.73 1.35 10.13
CA MET A 334 4.35 1.08 8.83
C MET A 334 5.82 1.46 8.93
N GLN A 335 6.68 0.47 8.79
CA GLN A 335 8.12 0.67 8.64
C GLN A 335 8.47 0.59 7.16
N SER A 336 8.89 1.71 6.60
CA SER A 336 9.33 1.78 5.21
C SER A 336 10.84 1.97 5.16
N THR A 337 11.52 1.12 4.42
CA THR A 337 12.97 1.18 4.21
C THR A 337 13.23 1.38 2.73
N VAL A 338 13.97 2.44 2.39
CA VAL A 338 14.44 2.74 1.05
C VAL A 338 15.94 2.51 1.00
N THR A 339 16.40 1.69 0.05
CA THR A 339 17.82 1.46 -0.22
C THR A 339 18.14 1.93 -1.62
N ILE A 340 19.06 2.86 -1.73
CA ILE A 340 19.52 3.45 -3.00
C ILE A 340 20.97 3.10 -3.20
N GLN A 341 21.29 2.53 -4.36
CA GLN A 341 22.66 2.13 -4.74
C GLN A 341 22.95 2.58 -6.17
N GLY A 342 24.15 3.08 -6.41
CA GLY A 342 24.60 3.50 -7.72
C GLY A 342 26.08 3.19 -7.93
N GLN A 343 26.43 2.85 -9.16
CA GLN A 343 27.80 2.57 -9.54
C GLN A 343 28.05 2.98 -11.01
N THR A 344 29.19 3.57 -11.25
CA THR A 344 29.73 3.83 -12.59
C THR A 344 31.07 3.15 -12.69
N THR A 345 31.31 2.43 -13.80
CA THR A 345 32.60 1.86 -14.16
C THR A 345 32.98 2.33 -15.54
N ARG A 346 34.21 2.81 -15.68
CA ARG A 346 34.79 3.22 -16.95
C ARG A 346 36.01 2.34 -17.31
N ASP A 347 36.07 1.87 -18.55
CA ASP A 347 37.21 1.18 -19.11
C ASP A 347 37.71 1.92 -20.36
N THR A 348 38.98 2.31 -20.36
CA THR A 348 39.65 2.99 -21.48
C THR A 348 40.75 2.14 -22.07
N GLY A 349 40.67 0.81 -21.94
CA GLY A 349 41.65 -0.17 -22.40
C GLY A 349 42.70 -0.59 -21.37
N GLY A 350 42.66 -0.05 -20.17
CA GLY A 350 43.50 -0.43 -19.02
C GLY A 350 42.83 -1.34 -18.01
N GLY A 351 41.57 -1.73 -18.27
CA GLY A 351 40.68 -2.43 -17.37
C GLY A 351 39.67 -1.51 -16.68
N PRO A 352 38.58 -2.06 -16.18
CA PRO A 352 37.47 -1.29 -15.59
C PRO A 352 37.90 -0.62 -14.28
N LEU A 353 37.68 0.68 -14.19
CA LEU A 353 37.85 1.50 -12.99
C LEU A 353 36.48 1.94 -12.47
N VAL A 354 36.26 1.78 -11.19
CA VAL A 354 35.04 2.30 -10.52
C VAL A 354 35.22 3.80 -10.33
N GLU A 355 34.29 4.57 -10.91
CA GLU A 355 34.27 6.02 -10.71
C GLU A 355 33.62 6.38 -9.37
N PRO A 356 34.15 7.36 -8.64
CA PRO A 356 33.50 7.89 -7.46
C PRO A 356 32.22 8.64 -7.85
N GLY A 357 31.27 8.73 -6.92
CA GLY A 357 30.02 9.51 -7.10
C GLY A 357 28.79 8.70 -7.41
N GLY A 358 28.86 7.42 -7.69
CA GLY A 358 27.69 6.55 -7.87
C GLY A 358 27.25 6.38 -9.33
N GLY A 359 25.97 6.19 -9.58
CA GLY A 359 25.33 6.05 -10.89
C GLY A 359 24.97 7.39 -11.53
N LEU A 360 23.88 7.45 -12.31
CA LEU A 360 23.32 8.69 -12.85
C LEU A 360 22.28 9.29 -11.88
N LEU A 361 21.30 8.51 -11.44
CA LEU A 361 20.21 8.94 -10.55
C LEU A 361 20.48 8.56 -9.09
N ALA A 362 21.26 7.51 -8.85
CA ALA A 362 21.75 7.12 -7.55
C ALA A 362 23.17 7.65 -7.35
N ARG A 363 23.28 8.85 -6.78
CA ARG A 363 24.54 9.59 -6.59
C ARG A 363 24.98 9.51 -5.13
N SER A 364 26.24 9.90 -4.86
CA SER A 364 26.76 10.01 -3.49
C SER A 364 25.93 10.90 -2.57
N THR A 365 25.05 11.75 -3.13
CA THR A 365 24.13 12.65 -2.41
C THR A 365 22.86 11.97 -1.90
N ASN A 366 22.44 10.84 -2.49
CA ASN A 366 21.23 10.08 -2.09
C ASN A 366 21.48 8.57 -1.91
N ILE A 367 22.69 8.05 -2.20
CA ILE A 367 23.03 6.65 -1.91
C ILE A 367 22.96 6.40 -0.41
N GLY A 368 22.27 5.31 -0.02
CA GLY A 368 22.17 4.93 1.38
C GLY A 368 20.99 4.03 1.66
N ARG A 369 20.79 3.76 2.95
CA ARG A 369 19.62 3.07 3.47
C ARG A 369 18.90 3.99 4.45
N PHE A 370 17.65 4.28 4.16
CA PHE A 370 16.80 5.21 4.88
C PHE A 370 15.59 4.46 5.40
N THR A 371 15.30 4.61 6.69
CA THR A 371 14.15 3.95 7.33
C THR A 371 13.27 5.00 7.98
N ARG A 372 11.96 4.87 7.78
CA ARG A 372 10.92 5.69 8.37
C ARG A 372 9.87 4.79 9.01
N GLU A 373 9.38 5.19 10.18
CA GLU A 373 8.29 4.54 10.89
C GLU A 373 7.15 5.53 11.12
N GLU A 374 5.95 5.17 10.68
CA GLU A 374 4.78 6.03 10.80
C GLU A 374 3.54 5.22 11.16
N PHE A 375 2.59 5.86 11.85
CA PHE A 375 1.30 5.26 12.09
C PHE A 375 0.53 5.12 10.79
N SER A 376 0.06 3.90 10.51
CA SER A 376 -0.63 3.56 9.27
C SER A 376 -1.97 2.88 9.55
N ILE A 377 -2.89 3.09 8.62
CA ILE A 377 -4.22 2.50 8.61
C ILE A 377 -4.34 1.62 7.36
N VAL A 378 -4.78 0.37 7.56
CA VAL A 378 -4.93 -0.60 6.47
C VAL A 378 -6.39 -1.09 6.39
N PRO A 379 -7.29 -0.35 5.73
CA PRO A 379 -8.65 -0.82 5.49
C PRO A 379 -8.69 -1.92 4.42
N GLU A 380 -9.56 -2.90 4.62
CA GLU A 380 -9.86 -3.96 3.65
C GLU A 380 -11.37 -4.19 3.58
N LEU A 381 -11.88 -4.28 2.36
CA LEU A 381 -13.25 -4.64 2.05
C LEU A 381 -13.25 -5.89 1.16
N GLN A 382 -14.12 -6.84 1.49
CA GLN A 382 -14.32 -8.05 0.70
C GLN A 382 -15.81 -8.36 0.59
N VAL A 383 -16.24 -8.73 -0.61
CA VAL A 383 -17.57 -9.29 -0.86
C VAL A 383 -17.38 -10.62 -1.58
N LYS A 384 -18.06 -11.67 -1.10
CA LYS A 384 -17.93 -13.03 -1.61
C LYS A 384 -19.30 -13.68 -1.77
N LEU A 385 -19.52 -14.28 -2.90
CA LEU A 385 -20.62 -15.21 -3.17
C LEU A 385 -20.13 -16.63 -2.97
N ILE A 386 -20.88 -17.42 -2.22
CA ILE A 386 -20.55 -18.78 -1.85
C ILE A 386 -21.71 -19.67 -2.30
N TYR A 387 -21.44 -20.60 -3.21
CA TYR A 387 -22.42 -21.56 -3.70
C TYR A 387 -22.12 -22.94 -3.11
N GLU A 388 -23.04 -23.44 -2.28
CA GLU A 388 -22.90 -24.72 -1.60
C GLU A 388 -23.15 -25.89 -2.57
N LEU A 389 -22.10 -26.67 -2.88
CA LEU A 389 -22.18 -27.91 -3.67
C LEU A 389 -22.72 -29.05 -2.83
N ASN A 390 -22.22 -29.16 -1.61
CA ASN A 390 -22.66 -30.11 -0.60
C ASN A 390 -22.44 -29.50 0.80
N ALA A 391 -22.69 -30.29 1.84
CA ALA A 391 -22.57 -29.84 3.21
C ALA A 391 -21.15 -29.40 3.63
N CYS A 392 -20.12 -29.90 2.98
CA CYS A 392 -18.71 -29.71 3.34
C CYS A 392 -17.94 -28.87 2.33
N VAL A 393 -18.42 -28.70 1.09
CA VAL A 393 -17.71 -28.03 0.00
C VAL A 393 -18.61 -27.00 -0.67
N ALA A 394 -18.07 -25.80 -0.86
CA ALA A 394 -18.70 -24.72 -1.60
C ALA A 394 -17.72 -24.07 -2.56
N LEU A 395 -18.23 -23.57 -3.69
CA LEU A 395 -17.53 -22.70 -4.62
C LEU A 395 -17.62 -21.25 -4.13
N THR A 396 -16.55 -20.50 -4.32
CA THR A 396 -16.51 -19.08 -3.96
C THR A 396 -16.14 -18.23 -5.16
N LEU A 397 -16.79 -17.07 -5.28
CA LEU A 397 -16.45 -16.00 -6.21
C LEU A 397 -16.57 -14.68 -5.46
N GLY A 398 -15.56 -13.83 -5.55
CA GLY A 398 -15.57 -12.60 -4.77
C GLY A 398 -14.71 -11.49 -5.36
N TYR A 399 -14.78 -10.35 -4.69
CA TYR A 399 -13.97 -9.18 -4.94
C TYR A 399 -13.46 -8.66 -3.61
N SER A 400 -12.20 -8.22 -3.59
CA SER A 400 -11.63 -7.54 -2.43
C SER A 400 -10.76 -6.36 -2.83
N ALA A 401 -10.71 -5.38 -1.94
CA ALA A 401 -9.86 -4.21 -2.07
C ALA A 401 -9.21 -3.93 -0.71
N ILE A 402 -7.92 -3.64 -0.75
CA ILE A 402 -7.10 -3.32 0.43
C ILE A 402 -6.25 -2.10 0.14
N TRP A 403 -6.08 -1.21 1.12
CA TRP A 403 -5.29 0.01 1.04
C TRP A 403 -4.29 0.04 2.19
N TRP A 404 -3.06 0.49 1.92
CA TRP A 404 -2.04 0.78 2.92
C TRP A 404 -1.71 2.26 2.84
N THR A 405 -1.95 2.99 3.93
CA THR A 405 -1.50 4.38 4.03
C THR A 405 -0.04 4.44 4.45
N GLU A 406 0.65 5.53 4.16
CA GLU A 406 2.05 5.77 4.53
C GLU A 406 3.05 4.74 3.95
N ALA A 407 2.73 4.09 2.83
CA ALA A 407 3.65 3.19 2.14
C ALA A 407 4.62 4.00 1.25
N GLY A 408 5.88 3.62 1.21
CA GLY A 408 6.81 4.10 0.20
C GLY A 408 6.62 3.35 -1.11
N GLN A 409 6.72 4.04 -2.24
CA GLN A 409 6.77 3.43 -3.58
C GLN A 409 8.05 3.86 -4.28
N VAL A 410 8.65 2.98 -5.10
CA VAL A 410 9.92 3.27 -5.77
C VAL A 410 9.85 4.50 -6.67
N ALA A 411 8.75 4.68 -7.40
CA ALA A 411 8.57 5.82 -8.29
C ALA A 411 8.57 7.16 -7.56
N ASP A 412 8.05 7.19 -6.32
CA ASP A 412 7.97 8.39 -5.49
C ASP A 412 9.34 8.78 -4.90
N GLN A 413 10.33 7.86 -4.93
CA GLN A 413 11.68 8.10 -4.42
C GLN A 413 12.64 8.60 -5.52
N LEU A 414 12.21 8.59 -6.77
CA LEU A 414 12.95 9.20 -7.86
C LEU A 414 12.68 10.70 -7.92
N ASP A 415 13.72 11.48 -8.17
CA ASP A 415 13.51 12.91 -8.44
C ASP A 415 12.71 13.06 -9.75
N PRO A 416 11.51 13.67 -9.73
CA PRO A 416 10.68 13.80 -10.93
C PRO A 416 11.32 14.69 -12.01
N LEU A 417 12.26 15.56 -11.64
CA LEU A 417 13.05 16.37 -12.56
C LEU A 417 14.31 15.65 -13.06
N LEU A 418 14.59 14.44 -12.52
CA LEU A 418 15.81 13.69 -12.82
C LEU A 418 17.09 14.50 -12.55
N ALA A 419 17.05 15.41 -11.58
CA ALA A 419 18.17 16.28 -11.27
C ALA A 419 19.37 15.46 -10.77
N SER A 420 20.55 15.69 -11.34
CA SER A 420 21.78 14.98 -11.00
C SER A 420 22.97 15.93 -10.88
N ASN A 421 23.68 15.85 -9.76
CA ASN A 421 24.94 16.51 -9.56
C ASN A 421 26.08 15.53 -9.92
N LEU A 422 26.70 15.71 -11.06
CA LEU A 422 27.78 14.84 -11.58
C LEU A 422 29.17 15.13 -10.98
N SER A 423 29.33 16.24 -10.25
CA SER A 423 30.61 16.57 -9.61
C SER A 423 30.99 15.59 -8.49
N PHE A 424 32.27 15.34 -8.30
CA PHE A 424 32.79 14.54 -7.19
C PHE A 424 34.10 15.14 -6.62
N PRO A 425 34.13 15.42 -5.30
CA PRO A 425 33.01 15.40 -4.37
C PRO A 425 31.89 16.33 -4.81
N ALA A 426 30.63 16.02 -4.46
CA ALA A 426 29.49 16.85 -4.82
C ALA A 426 29.66 18.25 -4.24
N THR A 427 29.59 19.28 -5.09
CA THR A 427 29.71 20.70 -4.76
C THR A 427 28.42 21.40 -5.21
N GLY A 428 28.11 22.56 -4.64
CA GLY A 428 26.87 23.27 -5.01
C GLY A 428 25.60 22.53 -4.61
N THR A 429 24.66 22.41 -5.53
CA THR A 429 23.37 21.77 -5.30
C THR A 429 23.52 20.26 -5.02
N GLN A 430 23.04 19.81 -3.88
CA GLN A 430 23.11 18.42 -3.43
C GLN A 430 21.95 17.60 -4.00
N ASN A 431 21.92 17.41 -5.32
CA ASN A 431 20.93 16.62 -6.03
C ASN A 431 21.55 15.39 -6.73
N PRO A 432 20.79 14.28 -6.86
CA PRO A 432 19.50 14.05 -6.24
C PRO A 432 19.63 14.00 -4.71
N GLY A 433 18.73 14.68 -4.01
CA GLY A 433 18.60 14.57 -2.55
C GLY A 433 17.62 13.46 -2.20
N PHE A 434 17.84 12.78 -1.06
CA PHE A 434 16.85 11.86 -0.56
C PHE A 434 15.82 12.59 0.30
N ASN A 435 14.56 12.50 -0.08
CA ASN A 435 13.42 12.95 0.70
C ASN A 435 12.32 11.88 0.62
N PHE A 436 12.02 11.22 1.74
CA PHE A 436 11.04 10.15 1.77
C PHE A 436 9.64 10.68 1.40
N GLN A 437 9.07 10.16 0.33
CA GLN A 437 7.73 10.50 -0.16
C GLN A 437 6.79 9.30 0.12
N PRO A 438 5.92 9.39 1.15
CA PRO A 438 4.91 8.37 1.40
C PRO A 438 3.71 8.58 0.49
N SER A 439 3.05 7.50 0.17
CA SER A 439 1.81 7.51 -0.59
C SER A 439 0.84 6.44 -0.08
N THR A 440 -0.39 6.46 -0.59
CA THR A 440 -1.34 5.39 -0.33
C THR A 440 -1.21 4.34 -1.42
N PHE A 441 -0.88 3.12 -1.04
CA PHE A 441 -0.80 1.98 -1.95
C PHE A 441 -2.09 1.16 -1.88
N TRP A 442 -2.62 0.69 -3.00
CA TRP A 442 -3.82 -0.14 -3.02
C TRP A 442 -3.71 -1.34 -3.94
N VAL A 443 -4.47 -2.38 -3.58
CA VAL A 443 -4.64 -3.60 -4.35
C VAL A 443 -6.11 -3.97 -4.42
N GLN A 444 -6.55 -4.37 -5.61
CA GLN A 444 -7.88 -4.91 -5.86
C GLN A 444 -7.74 -6.31 -6.44
N THR A 445 -8.62 -7.24 -6.05
CA THR A 445 -8.60 -8.60 -6.57
C THR A 445 -9.99 -9.14 -6.88
N ILE A 446 -10.09 -9.88 -7.97
CA ILE A 446 -11.19 -10.84 -8.20
C ILE A 446 -10.68 -12.19 -7.73
N ASN A 447 -11.49 -12.89 -6.95
CA ASN A 447 -11.11 -14.16 -6.34
C ASN A 447 -12.13 -15.25 -6.65
N ALA A 448 -11.63 -16.42 -7.02
CA ALA A 448 -12.42 -17.63 -7.22
C ALA A 448 -11.77 -18.80 -6.47
N GLY A 449 -12.57 -19.66 -5.84
CA GLY A 449 -11.98 -20.69 -5.03
C GLY A 449 -12.95 -21.69 -4.43
N LEU A 450 -12.46 -22.40 -3.43
CA LEU A 450 -13.15 -23.46 -2.71
C LEU A 450 -13.19 -23.15 -1.21
N GLN A 451 -14.34 -23.33 -0.61
CA GLN A 451 -14.51 -23.36 0.84
C GLN A 451 -14.82 -24.78 1.28
N MET A 452 -14.05 -25.29 2.22
CA MET A 452 -14.25 -26.59 2.85
C MET A 452 -14.59 -26.40 4.32
N ARG A 453 -15.53 -27.22 4.84
CA ARG A 453 -15.91 -27.24 6.25
C ARG A 453 -15.83 -28.69 6.75
N PHE A 454 -15.19 -28.93 7.90
CA PHE A 454 -14.97 -30.26 8.47
C PHE A 454 -14.80 -30.25 9.98
#